data_54a3af6b84d45d6e3e977bb2453864aa
#
_entry.id   54a3af6b84d45d6e3e977bb2453864aa
#
_cell.length_a   1.000
_cell.length_b   1.000
_cell.length_c   1.000
_cell.angle_alpha   90.00
_cell.angle_beta   90.00
_cell.angle_gamma   90.00
#
_symmetry.space_group_name_H-M   'P 1'
#
loop_
_entity.id
_entity.type
_entity.pdbx_description
1 polymer ?
#
loop_
_entity_poly.entity_id
_entity_poly.type
_entity_poly.pdbx_seq_one_letter_code
_entity_poly.pdbx_strand_id
1 'polypeptide(L)'
;MNKWFGDFQVLKGINLEVKPKQKIVVCGPSGSGKSTLIRCINRLEEHQEGEIIVDGTELTEDTKNIEQIRAEVGMVFQQFNLFPHLSILDNCTLAPIWVKKMPKKDAEELALKHLERVQILDQAQKYPGQLSGGQQQRVAIARALCMEPKIMLFDEPTSALDPEMIKEVLDVMVNLAKQGMTMIVVTHEMGFAKEVADQMIFMDEGMIVEKADTNEFFANPKNERTKLFLSQIL
;
A
#
# COMPACT_ATOMS: atom_id res chain seq x y z
N MET A 1 -7.12 10.80 14.86
CA MET A 1 -5.94 10.02 15.24
C MET A 1 -4.72 10.91 15.26
N ASN A 2 -3.90 10.81 16.32
CA ASN A 2 -2.65 11.54 16.50
C ASN A 2 -1.48 10.57 16.73
N LYS A 3 -0.30 10.92 16.21
CA LYS A 3 0.92 10.09 16.31
C LYS A 3 2.13 10.94 16.66
N TRP A 4 2.92 10.48 17.64
CA TRP A 4 4.19 11.09 18.03
C TRP A 4 5.36 10.08 17.88
N PHE A 5 6.55 10.60 17.60
CA PHE A 5 7.83 9.94 17.83
C PHE A 5 8.59 10.75 18.89
N GLY A 6 8.63 10.25 20.13
CA GLY A 6 9.06 11.03 21.28
C GLY A 6 8.19 12.28 21.45
N ASP A 7 8.80 13.45 21.47
CA ASP A 7 8.11 14.75 21.60
C ASP A 7 7.63 15.32 20.25
N PHE A 8 8.01 14.70 19.13
CA PHE A 8 7.68 15.20 17.80
C PHE A 8 6.37 14.62 17.30
N GLN A 9 5.36 15.48 17.11
CA GLN A 9 4.06 15.08 16.59
C GLN A 9 4.11 14.98 15.05
N VAL A 10 4.02 13.75 14.53
CA VAL A 10 4.08 13.46 13.08
C VAL A 10 2.70 13.48 12.42
N LEU A 11 1.64 13.01 13.11
CA LEU A 11 0.28 13.07 12.61
C LEU A 11 -0.61 13.84 13.56
N LYS A 12 -1.38 14.79 13.01
CA LYS A 12 -2.14 15.79 13.77
C LYS A 12 -3.61 15.75 13.34
N GLY A 13 -4.47 15.20 14.19
CA GLY A 13 -5.91 15.21 13.99
C GLY A 13 -6.38 14.52 12.69
N ILE A 14 -5.71 13.44 12.29
CA ILE A 14 -6.08 12.72 11.07
C ILE A 14 -7.48 12.10 11.23
N ASN A 15 -8.36 12.45 10.30
CA ASN A 15 -9.70 11.88 10.18
C ASN A 15 -9.93 11.42 8.74
N LEU A 16 -9.98 10.10 8.54
CA LEU A 16 -10.09 9.49 7.23
C LEU A 16 -11.05 8.29 7.28
N GLU A 17 -12.01 8.28 6.38
CA GLU A 17 -12.89 7.15 6.11
C GLU A 17 -12.61 6.61 4.72
N VAL A 18 -12.50 5.29 4.60
CA VAL A 18 -12.27 4.56 3.34
C VAL A 18 -13.39 3.54 3.18
N LYS A 19 -14.14 3.64 2.09
CA LYS A 19 -15.24 2.71 1.79
C LYS A 19 -14.73 1.45 1.08
N PRO A 20 -15.44 0.32 1.21
CA PRO A 20 -15.14 -0.87 0.42
C PRO A 20 -15.03 -0.55 -1.07
N LYS A 21 -14.01 -1.12 -1.72
CA LYS A 21 -13.66 -0.92 -3.14
C LYS A 21 -13.22 0.50 -3.52
N GLN A 22 -13.09 1.41 -2.56
CA GLN A 22 -12.58 2.75 -2.82
C GLN A 22 -11.06 2.73 -2.99
N LYS A 23 -10.56 3.51 -3.93
CA LYS A 23 -9.13 3.75 -4.17
C LYS A 23 -8.82 5.18 -3.75
N ILE A 24 -8.02 5.30 -2.70
CA ILE A 24 -7.54 6.58 -2.19
C ILE A 24 -6.06 6.73 -2.52
N VAL A 25 -5.69 7.85 -3.10
CA VAL A 25 -4.28 8.22 -3.27
C VAL A 25 -3.93 9.34 -2.31
N VAL A 26 -2.84 9.15 -1.57
CA VAL A 26 -2.28 10.11 -0.63
C VAL A 26 -1.00 10.68 -1.23
N CYS A 27 -0.96 12.00 -1.43
CA CYS A 27 0.19 12.72 -1.96
C CYS A 27 0.60 13.86 -1.01
N GLY A 28 1.76 14.46 -1.27
CA GLY A 28 2.29 15.58 -0.48
C GLY A 28 3.82 15.51 -0.37
N PRO A 29 4.48 16.55 0.17
CA PRO A 29 5.93 16.62 0.27
C PRO A 29 6.52 15.49 1.14
N SER A 30 7.81 15.24 0.98
CA SER A 30 8.54 14.30 1.84
C SER A 30 8.47 14.79 3.30
N GLY A 31 8.31 13.83 4.23
CA GLY A 31 8.18 14.15 5.66
C GLY A 31 6.80 14.63 6.10
N SER A 32 5.80 14.71 5.21
CA SER A 32 4.44 15.12 5.59
C SER A 32 3.63 14.08 6.38
N GLY A 33 4.18 12.89 6.66
CA GLY A 33 3.54 11.86 7.48
C GLY A 33 2.80 10.76 6.70
N LYS A 34 2.84 10.75 5.35
CA LYS A 34 2.10 9.78 4.50
C LYS A 34 2.37 8.33 4.84
N SER A 35 3.65 7.94 4.85
CA SER A 35 4.08 6.56 5.19
C SER A 35 3.71 6.21 6.64
N THR A 36 3.85 7.15 7.57
CA THR A 36 3.44 6.95 8.97
C THR A 36 1.94 6.69 9.07
N LEU A 37 1.13 7.45 8.32
CA LEU A 37 -0.32 7.26 8.29
C LEU A 37 -0.70 5.83 7.92
N ILE A 38 -0.19 5.32 6.78
CA ILE A 38 -0.58 3.98 6.33
C ILE A 38 0.01 2.88 7.21
N ARG A 39 1.19 3.09 7.82
CA ARG A 39 1.80 2.15 8.77
C ARG A 39 1.07 2.08 10.10
N CYS A 40 0.31 3.12 10.48
CA CYS A 40 -0.58 3.05 11.63
C CYS A 40 -1.78 2.11 11.38
N ILE A 41 -2.26 1.97 10.14
CA ILE A 41 -3.46 1.17 9.82
C ILE A 41 -3.26 -0.33 10.13
N ASN A 42 -2.04 -0.86 9.93
CA ASN A 42 -1.69 -2.24 10.24
C ASN A 42 -0.81 -2.38 11.49
N ARG A 43 -0.73 -1.31 12.29
CA ARG A 43 0.07 -1.23 13.52
C ARG A 43 1.56 -1.61 13.34
N LEU A 44 2.15 -1.25 12.22
CA LEU A 44 3.62 -1.17 12.10
C LEU A 44 4.15 0.05 12.84
N GLU A 45 3.33 1.09 12.94
CA GLU A 45 3.54 2.25 13.80
C GLU A 45 2.36 2.38 14.76
N GLU A 46 2.65 2.62 16.04
CA GLU A 46 1.62 2.81 17.07
C GLU A 46 1.20 4.27 17.14
N HIS A 47 -0.10 4.55 17.04
CA HIS A 47 -0.67 5.86 17.33
C HIS A 47 -0.94 5.99 18.83
N GLN A 48 -0.93 7.21 19.35
CA GLN A 48 -1.11 7.45 20.77
C GLN A 48 -2.50 7.94 21.14
N GLU A 49 -3.20 8.60 20.20
CA GLU A 49 -4.55 9.12 20.46
C GLU A 49 -5.47 8.89 19.26
N GLY A 50 -6.75 8.68 19.54
CA GLY A 50 -7.79 8.39 18.56
C GLY A 50 -7.97 6.92 18.30
N GLU A 51 -8.80 6.59 17.32
CA GLU A 51 -9.20 5.23 16.98
C GLU A 51 -8.86 4.92 15.52
N ILE A 52 -8.50 3.67 15.26
CA ILE A 52 -8.39 3.11 13.91
C ILE A 52 -9.30 1.87 13.87
N ILE A 53 -10.26 1.88 12.97
CA ILE A 53 -11.18 0.77 12.75
C ILE A 53 -10.94 0.22 11.35
N VAL A 54 -10.64 -1.08 11.27
CA VAL A 54 -10.41 -1.80 10.01
C VAL A 54 -11.47 -2.88 9.88
N ASP A 55 -12.29 -2.79 8.85
CA ASP A 55 -13.38 -3.73 8.56
C ASP A 55 -14.28 -4.03 9.79
N GLY A 56 -14.63 -2.97 10.54
CA GLY A 56 -15.45 -3.06 11.75
C GLY A 56 -14.70 -3.51 13.01
N THR A 57 -13.40 -3.80 12.92
CA THR A 57 -12.55 -4.19 14.05
C THR A 57 -11.67 -3.02 14.47
N GLU A 58 -11.80 -2.57 15.72
CA GLU A 58 -10.93 -1.55 16.29
C GLU A 58 -9.52 -2.11 16.50
N LEU A 59 -8.51 -1.36 16.07
CA LEU A 59 -7.09 -1.70 16.25
C LEU A 59 -6.66 -1.40 17.70
N THR A 60 -6.49 -2.45 18.49
CA THR A 60 -6.08 -2.37 19.90
C THR A 60 -4.66 -2.90 20.11
N GLU A 61 -4.20 -2.93 21.36
CA GLU A 61 -2.90 -3.51 21.75
C GLU A 61 -2.91 -5.04 21.83
N ASP A 62 -4.07 -5.69 21.72
CA ASP A 62 -4.17 -7.14 21.74
C ASP A 62 -3.48 -7.75 20.51
N THR A 63 -2.54 -8.65 20.75
CA THR A 63 -1.77 -9.32 19.69
C THR A 63 -2.66 -10.11 18.72
N LYS A 64 -3.72 -10.75 19.19
CA LYS A 64 -4.66 -11.49 18.32
C LYS A 64 -5.44 -10.54 17.40
N ASN A 65 -5.84 -9.39 17.92
CA ASN A 65 -6.49 -8.34 17.14
C ASN A 65 -5.55 -7.82 16.03
N ILE A 66 -4.27 -7.59 16.36
CA ILE A 66 -3.26 -7.14 15.39
C ILE A 66 -3.05 -8.21 14.30
N GLU A 67 -2.93 -9.49 14.67
CA GLU A 67 -2.75 -10.59 13.71
C GLU A 67 -3.95 -10.71 12.76
N GLN A 68 -5.18 -10.57 13.28
CA GLN A 68 -6.39 -10.59 12.46
C GLN A 68 -6.38 -9.43 11.45
N ILE A 69 -6.13 -8.20 11.90
CA ILE A 69 -6.07 -7.03 11.03
C ILE A 69 -4.97 -7.17 9.99
N ARG A 70 -3.77 -7.63 10.37
CA ARG A 70 -2.66 -7.87 9.43
C ARG A 70 -2.94 -8.97 8.40
N ALA A 71 -3.81 -9.92 8.70
CA ALA A 71 -4.24 -10.91 7.73
C ALA A 71 -5.21 -10.33 6.69
N GLU A 72 -5.97 -9.28 7.05
CA GLU A 72 -6.95 -8.62 6.18
C GLU A 72 -6.38 -7.40 5.42
N VAL A 73 -5.21 -6.89 5.85
CA VAL A 73 -4.56 -5.71 5.28
C VAL A 73 -3.22 -6.11 4.68
N GLY A 74 -3.17 -6.22 3.37
CA GLY A 74 -1.92 -6.41 2.64
C GLY A 74 -1.12 -5.09 2.57
N MET A 75 0.20 -5.17 2.72
CA MET A 75 1.07 -4.01 2.59
C MET A 75 2.23 -4.25 1.65
N VAL A 76 2.46 -3.29 0.76
CA VAL A 76 3.57 -3.25 -0.19
C VAL A 76 4.40 -2.01 0.13
N PHE A 77 5.69 -2.22 0.34
CA PHE A 77 6.64 -1.18 0.76
C PHE A 77 7.42 -0.62 -0.43
N GLN A 78 8.05 0.51 -0.21
CA GLN A 78 9.04 1.11 -1.12
C GLN A 78 10.20 0.16 -1.40
N GLN A 79 10.74 -0.49 -0.35
CA GLN A 79 11.68 -1.60 -0.48
C GLN A 79 10.87 -2.90 -0.58
N PHE A 80 11.28 -3.79 -1.45
CA PHE A 80 10.53 -5.02 -1.78
C PHE A 80 10.37 -5.96 -0.59
N ASN A 81 11.34 -5.93 0.35
CA ASN A 81 11.36 -6.74 1.58
C ASN A 81 11.13 -8.24 1.34
N LEU A 82 11.64 -8.75 0.22
CA LEU A 82 11.62 -10.18 -0.07
C LEU A 82 12.69 -10.90 0.77
N PHE A 83 12.40 -12.13 1.17
CA PHE A 83 13.37 -12.98 1.84
C PHE A 83 14.40 -13.49 0.83
N PRO A 84 15.67 -13.06 0.88
CA PRO A 84 16.66 -13.33 -0.18
C PRO A 84 17.07 -14.80 -0.27
N HIS A 85 16.89 -15.55 0.79
CA HIS A 85 17.22 -16.98 0.91
C HIS A 85 16.07 -17.91 0.52
N LEU A 86 14.89 -17.37 0.19
CA LEU A 86 13.72 -18.12 -0.26
C LEU A 86 13.51 -17.90 -1.77
N SER A 87 13.02 -18.93 -2.45
CA SER A 87 12.54 -18.77 -3.83
C SER A 87 11.39 -17.77 -3.91
N ILE A 88 11.05 -17.30 -5.10
CA ILE A 88 9.89 -16.41 -5.31
C ILE A 88 8.60 -17.12 -4.89
N LEU A 89 8.46 -18.39 -5.22
CA LEU A 89 7.32 -19.20 -4.80
C LEU A 89 7.25 -19.32 -3.27
N ASP A 90 8.38 -19.61 -2.61
CA ASP A 90 8.42 -19.72 -1.15
C ASP A 90 8.16 -18.38 -0.46
N ASN A 91 8.61 -17.25 -1.02
CA ASN A 91 8.24 -15.92 -0.53
C ASN A 91 6.72 -15.70 -0.52
N CYS A 92 6.01 -16.22 -1.51
CA CYS A 92 4.56 -16.08 -1.64
C CYS A 92 3.78 -17.07 -0.77
N THR A 93 4.32 -18.28 -0.53
CA THR A 93 3.62 -19.35 0.20
C THR A 93 3.81 -19.30 1.71
N LEU A 94 4.88 -18.63 2.18
CA LEU A 94 5.25 -18.62 3.60
C LEU A 94 4.11 -18.18 4.52
N ALA A 95 3.51 -17.01 4.24
CA ALA A 95 2.45 -16.47 5.08
C ALA A 95 1.14 -17.30 5.03
N PRO A 96 0.62 -17.71 3.86
CA PRO A 96 -0.50 -18.65 3.80
C PRO A 96 -0.31 -19.94 4.61
N ILE A 97 0.87 -20.55 4.53
CA ILE A 97 1.16 -21.78 5.28
C ILE A 97 1.23 -21.53 6.78
N TRP A 98 2.00 -20.52 7.21
CA TRP A 98 2.29 -20.31 8.63
C TRP A 98 1.17 -19.57 9.37
N VAL A 99 0.53 -18.59 8.74
CA VAL A 99 -0.52 -17.75 9.37
C VAL A 99 -1.91 -18.37 9.17
N LYS A 100 -2.28 -18.68 7.91
CA LYS A 100 -3.60 -19.26 7.60
C LYS A 100 -3.67 -20.77 7.79
N LYS A 101 -2.54 -21.43 8.09
CA LYS A 101 -2.44 -22.91 8.22
C LYS A 101 -2.90 -23.64 6.95
N MET A 102 -2.71 -22.99 5.79
CA MET A 102 -3.10 -23.56 4.49
C MET A 102 -2.18 -24.76 4.15
N PRO A 103 -2.72 -25.85 3.61
CA PRO A 103 -1.90 -26.94 3.08
C PRO A 103 -0.90 -26.43 2.04
N LYS A 104 0.31 -26.98 2.05
CA LYS A 104 1.40 -26.50 1.16
C LYS A 104 0.98 -26.50 -0.31
N LYS A 105 0.30 -27.54 -0.77
CA LYS A 105 -0.16 -27.65 -2.16
C LYS A 105 -1.11 -26.51 -2.53
N ASP A 106 -2.08 -26.21 -1.68
CA ASP A 106 -3.07 -25.17 -1.91
C ASP A 106 -2.40 -23.77 -1.90
N ALA A 107 -1.42 -23.57 -0.99
CA ALA A 107 -0.63 -22.35 -0.94
C ALA A 107 0.23 -22.14 -2.21
N GLU A 108 0.82 -23.23 -2.75
CA GLU A 108 1.57 -23.18 -4.00
C GLU A 108 0.66 -22.84 -5.19
N GLU A 109 -0.51 -23.48 -5.30
CA GLU A 109 -1.49 -23.18 -6.35
C GLU A 109 -1.97 -21.72 -6.28
N LEU A 110 -2.26 -21.23 -5.07
CA LEU A 110 -2.63 -19.83 -4.85
C LEU A 110 -1.49 -18.86 -5.23
N ALA A 111 -0.27 -19.18 -4.84
CA ALA A 111 0.91 -18.36 -5.14
C ALA A 111 1.17 -18.29 -6.65
N LEU A 112 1.12 -19.42 -7.35
CA LEU A 112 1.29 -19.46 -8.82
C LEU A 112 0.22 -18.62 -9.52
N LYS A 113 -1.03 -18.69 -9.10
CA LYS A 113 -2.14 -17.85 -9.60
C LYS A 113 -1.85 -16.35 -9.43
N HIS A 114 -1.33 -15.93 -8.25
CA HIS A 114 -1.00 -14.53 -8.04
C HIS A 114 0.27 -14.09 -8.75
N LEU A 115 1.27 -14.96 -8.91
CA LEU A 115 2.45 -14.69 -9.75
C LEU A 115 2.07 -14.51 -11.22
N GLU A 116 1.13 -15.31 -11.73
CA GLU A 116 0.58 -15.13 -13.08
C GLU A 116 -0.16 -13.79 -13.20
N ARG A 117 -1.00 -13.45 -12.20
CA ARG A 117 -1.75 -12.17 -12.17
C ARG A 117 -0.85 -10.95 -12.22
N VAL A 118 0.34 -11.00 -11.63
CA VAL A 118 1.34 -9.93 -11.70
C VAL A 118 2.38 -10.14 -12.80
N GLN A 119 2.14 -11.09 -13.73
CA GLN A 119 2.95 -11.35 -14.93
C GLN A 119 4.41 -11.70 -14.61
N ILE A 120 4.62 -12.62 -13.65
CA ILE A 120 5.97 -13.05 -13.24
C ILE A 120 6.04 -14.55 -12.91
N LEU A 121 5.11 -15.35 -13.42
CA LEU A 121 5.00 -16.78 -13.15
C LEU A 121 6.28 -17.55 -13.53
N ASP A 122 6.91 -17.19 -14.65
CA ASP A 122 8.15 -17.80 -15.18
C ASP A 122 9.36 -17.64 -14.23
N GLN A 123 9.28 -16.74 -13.24
CA GLN A 123 10.32 -16.50 -12.27
C GLN A 123 10.10 -17.24 -10.93
N ALA A 124 9.04 -18.04 -10.79
CA ALA A 124 8.61 -18.64 -9.52
C ALA A 124 9.72 -19.41 -8.78
N GLN A 125 10.62 -20.10 -9.50
CA GLN A 125 11.71 -20.90 -8.94
C GLN A 125 13.01 -20.12 -8.72
N LYS A 126 13.07 -18.84 -9.13
CA LYS A 126 14.25 -17.99 -8.92
C LYS A 126 14.27 -17.39 -7.51
N TYR A 127 15.39 -16.75 -7.19
CA TYR A 127 15.60 -16.03 -5.95
C TYR A 127 15.57 -14.52 -6.19
N PRO A 128 15.21 -13.69 -5.17
CA PRO A 128 15.09 -12.24 -5.34
C PRO A 128 16.28 -11.57 -6.01
N GLY A 129 17.52 -11.96 -5.66
CA GLY A 129 18.73 -11.39 -6.26
C GLY A 129 18.94 -11.66 -7.77
N GLN A 130 18.09 -12.50 -8.38
CA GLN A 130 18.11 -12.80 -9.81
C GLN A 130 17.07 -11.97 -10.61
N LEU A 131 16.30 -11.13 -9.91
CA LEU A 131 15.20 -10.35 -10.47
C LEU A 131 15.55 -8.86 -10.52
N SER A 132 15.04 -8.15 -11.54
CA SER A 132 15.06 -6.69 -11.56
C SER A 132 14.22 -6.08 -10.42
N GLY A 133 14.41 -4.79 -10.13
CA GLY A 133 13.63 -4.08 -9.10
C GLY A 133 12.11 -4.14 -9.37
N GLY A 134 11.68 -3.89 -10.61
CA GLY A 134 10.26 -3.98 -10.98
C GLY A 134 9.70 -5.40 -10.85
N GLN A 135 10.51 -6.41 -11.18
CA GLN A 135 10.13 -7.81 -10.95
C GLN A 135 10.00 -8.12 -9.45
N GLN A 136 10.94 -7.69 -8.62
CA GLN A 136 10.87 -7.88 -7.17
C GLN A 136 9.64 -7.18 -6.58
N GLN A 137 9.29 -5.99 -7.05
CA GLN A 137 8.10 -5.28 -6.59
C GLN A 137 6.81 -6.00 -6.99
N ARG A 138 6.73 -6.53 -8.20
CA ARG A 138 5.58 -7.37 -8.61
C ARG A 138 5.46 -8.62 -7.75
N VAL A 139 6.56 -9.26 -7.37
CA VAL A 139 6.56 -10.35 -6.40
C VAL A 139 6.07 -9.90 -5.03
N ALA A 140 6.49 -8.73 -4.54
CA ALA A 140 6.01 -8.20 -3.25
C ALA A 140 4.49 -7.97 -3.27
N ILE A 141 3.94 -7.51 -4.41
CA ILE A 141 2.49 -7.40 -4.61
C ILE A 141 1.84 -8.80 -4.59
N ALA A 142 2.37 -9.77 -5.33
CA ALA A 142 1.84 -11.15 -5.35
C ALA A 142 1.86 -11.78 -3.96
N ARG A 143 2.95 -11.61 -3.21
CA ARG A 143 3.08 -12.08 -1.82
C ARG A 143 1.99 -11.51 -0.92
N ALA A 144 1.72 -10.21 -1.02
CA ALA A 144 0.65 -9.57 -0.26
C ALA A 144 -0.74 -10.13 -0.66
N LEU A 145 -0.98 -10.34 -1.96
CA LEU A 145 -2.24 -10.91 -2.47
C LEU A 145 -2.47 -12.36 -2.05
N CYS A 146 -1.43 -13.15 -1.78
CA CYS A 146 -1.55 -14.53 -1.30
C CYS A 146 -2.21 -14.63 0.09
N MET A 147 -2.24 -13.54 0.84
CA MET A 147 -3.03 -13.44 2.06
C MET A 147 -4.52 -13.14 1.81
N GLU A 148 -4.93 -12.95 0.54
CA GLU A 148 -6.30 -12.59 0.14
C GLU A 148 -6.87 -11.42 0.96
N PRO A 149 -6.12 -10.29 1.01
CA PRO A 149 -6.48 -9.16 1.85
C PRO A 149 -7.74 -8.46 1.34
N LYS A 150 -8.51 -7.85 2.23
CA LYS A 150 -9.65 -6.96 1.90
C LYS A 150 -9.19 -5.57 1.48
N ILE A 151 -8.02 -5.14 1.99
CA ILE A 151 -7.44 -3.82 1.78
C ILE A 151 -5.97 -3.97 1.41
N MET A 152 -5.53 -3.21 0.40
CA MET A 152 -4.11 -3.12 0.01
C MET A 152 -3.57 -1.73 0.31
N LEU A 153 -2.49 -1.68 1.07
CA LEU A 153 -1.73 -0.48 1.36
C LEU A 153 -0.45 -0.47 0.51
N PHE A 154 -0.17 0.65 -0.14
CA PHE A 154 1.05 0.83 -0.95
C PHE A 154 1.82 2.05 -0.44
N ASP A 155 3.05 1.84 0.02
CA ASP A 155 3.95 2.89 0.53
C ASP A 155 5.02 3.19 -0.52
N GLU A 156 4.76 4.14 -1.40
CA GLU A 156 5.65 4.58 -2.47
C GLU A 156 6.22 3.40 -3.30
N PRO A 157 5.38 2.54 -3.90
CA PRO A 157 5.80 1.27 -4.47
C PRO A 157 6.73 1.38 -5.68
N THR A 158 6.89 2.57 -6.26
CA THR A 158 7.72 2.81 -7.45
C THR A 158 8.97 3.63 -7.18
N SER A 159 9.13 4.21 -5.99
CA SER A 159 10.20 5.18 -5.71
C SER A 159 11.62 4.58 -5.66
N ALA A 160 11.74 3.26 -5.51
CA ALA A 160 13.01 2.54 -5.57
C ALA A 160 13.30 1.91 -6.94
N LEU A 161 12.52 2.26 -7.99
CA LEU A 161 12.60 1.67 -9.32
C LEU A 161 13.19 2.64 -10.34
N ASP A 162 13.88 2.07 -11.32
CA ASP A 162 14.26 2.80 -12.52
C ASP A 162 13.00 3.15 -13.35
N PRO A 163 12.99 4.29 -14.06
CA PRO A 163 11.82 4.77 -14.82
C PRO A 163 11.22 3.74 -15.78
N GLU A 164 12.06 2.90 -16.39
CA GLU A 164 11.64 1.87 -17.32
C GLU A 164 10.78 0.76 -16.66
N MET A 165 10.97 0.54 -15.35
CA MET A 165 10.29 -0.51 -14.57
C MET A 165 9.00 -0.03 -13.90
N ILE A 166 8.82 1.29 -13.76
CA ILE A 166 7.67 1.90 -13.07
C ILE A 166 6.35 1.47 -13.71
N LYS A 167 6.30 1.53 -15.05
CA LYS A 167 5.08 1.22 -15.81
C LYS A 167 4.54 -0.18 -15.52
N GLU A 168 5.39 -1.20 -15.49
CA GLU A 168 4.97 -2.59 -15.25
C GLU A 168 4.32 -2.77 -13.87
N VAL A 169 4.83 -2.07 -12.85
CA VAL A 169 4.26 -2.10 -11.50
C VAL A 169 2.95 -1.34 -11.45
N LEU A 170 2.87 -0.16 -12.06
CA LEU A 170 1.64 0.63 -12.13
C LEU A 170 0.54 -0.10 -12.89
N ASP A 171 0.84 -0.79 -14.00
CA ASP A 171 -0.14 -1.58 -14.76
C ASP A 171 -0.76 -2.70 -13.90
N VAL A 172 0.04 -3.35 -13.05
CA VAL A 172 -0.48 -4.33 -12.08
C VAL A 172 -1.42 -3.65 -11.09
N MET A 173 -1.05 -2.48 -10.55
CA MET A 173 -1.88 -1.75 -9.57
C MET A 173 -3.19 -1.24 -10.21
N VAL A 174 -3.15 -0.77 -11.47
CA VAL A 174 -4.34 -0.40 -12.26
C VAL A 174 -5.28 -1.59 -12.40
N ASN A 175 -4.76 -2.77 -12.71
CA ASN A 175 -5.56 -3.98 -12.83
C ASN A 175 -6.21 -4.38 -11.49
N LEU A 176 -5.51 -4.25 -10.36
CA LEU A 176 -6.08 -4.48 -9.04
C LEU A 176 -7.21 -3.49 -8.73
N ALA A 177 -7.03 -2.23 -9.05
CA ALA A 177 -8.04 -1.18 -8.88
C ALA A 177 -9.31 -1.47 -9.71
N LYS A 178 -9.14 -1.84 -10.99
CA LYS A 178 -10.25 -2.22 -11.90
C LYS A 178 -11.02 -3.46 -11.43
N GLN A 179 -10.37 -4.37 -10.71
CA GLN A 179 -11.00 -5.55 -10.12
C GLN A 179 -11.72 -5.23 -8.79
N GLY A 180 -11.74 -3.97 -8.36
CA GLY A 180 -12.48 -3.53 -7.17
C GLY A 180 -11.74 -3.76 -5.85
N MET A 181 -10.40 -3.86 -5.87
CA MET A 181 -9.61 -3.89 -4.63
C MET A 181 -9.75 -2.55 -3.89
N THR A 182 -9.97 -2.61 -2.58
CA THR A 182 -9.87 -1.41 -1.73
C THR A 182 -8.40 -1.06 -1.55
N MET A 183 -8.00 0.17 -1.89
CA MET A 183 -6.59 0.56 -1.92
C MET A 183 -6.36 1.92 -1.26
N ILE A 184 -5.29 2.02 -0.48
CA ILE A 184 -4.69 3.29 -0.05
C ILE A 184 -3.26 3.32 -0.59
N VAL A 185 -2.96 4.28 -1.44
CA VAL A 185 -1.69 4.36 -2.17
C VAL A 185 -1.00 5.67 -1.87
N VAL A 186 0.17 5.61 -1.24
CA VAL A 186 1.09 6.75 -1.15
C VAL A 186 1.96 6.73 -2.40
N THR A 187 1.90 7.78 -3.21
CA THR A 187 2.67 7.84 -4.45
C THR A 187 2.87 9.28 -4.94
N HIS A 188 3.90 9.47 -5.75
CA HIS A 188 4.15 10.67 -6.54
C HIS A 188 3.75 10.51 -8.02
N GLU A 189 3.24 9.34 -8.41
CA GLU A 189 2.82 9.02 -9.77
C GLU A 189 1.42 9.61 -10.07
N MET A 190 1.37 10.90 -10.43
CA MET A 190 0.09 11.60 -10.62
C MET A 190 -0.70 11.10 -11.84
N GLY A 191 -0.02 10.56 -12.86
CA GLY A 191 -0.68 9.89 -13.98
C GLY A 191 -1.49 8.68 -13.54
N PHE A 192 -0.90 7.82 -12.72
CA PHE A 192 -1.57 6.69 -12.09
C PHE A 192 -2.73 7.16 -11.20
N ALA A 193 -2.50 8.18 -10.35
CA ALA A 193 -3.52 8.71 -9.46
C ALA A 193 -4.76 9.19 -10.24
N LYS A 194 -4.57 9.91 -11.35
CA LYS A 194 -5.66 10.36 -12.24
C LYS A 194 -6.46 9.19 -12.84
N GLU A 195 -5.80 8.07 -13.15
CA GLU A 195 -6.45 6.92 -13.79
C GLU A 195 -7.29 6.11 -12.79
N VAL A 196 -6.81 5.92 -11.56
CA VAL A 196 -7.40 4.91 -10.67
C VAL A 196 -8.06 5.46 -9.42
N ALA A 197 -7.66 6.64 -8.92
CA ALA A 197 -8.14 7.13 -7.64
C ALA A 197 -9.61 7.60 -7.74
N ASP A 198 -10.42 7.17 -6.78
CA ASP A 198 -11.74 7.76 -6.55
C ASP A 198 -11.58 9.09 -5.78
N GLN A 199 -10.59 9.17 -4.90
CA GLN A 199 -10.33 10.31 -4.05
C GLN A 199 -8.84 10.56 -3.86
N MET A 200 -8.48 11.84 -3.87
CA MET A 200 -7.13 12.34 -3.57
C MET A 200 -7.08 12.96 -2.18
N ILE A 201 -5.98 12.72 -1.48
CA ILE A 201 -5.66 13.33 -0.19
C ILE A 201 -4.29 14.00 -0.32
N PHE A 202 -4.25 15.30 -0.04
CA PHE A 202 -2.99 16.02 0.09
C PHE A 202 -2.65 16.20 1.56
N MET A 203 -1.47 15.72 1.94
CA MET A 203 -0.93 15.85 3.30
C MET A 203 0.24 16.81 3.32
N ASP A 204 0.26 17.69 4.33
CA ASP A 204 1.39 18.57 4.63
C ASP A 204 1.49 18.74 6.15
N GLU A 205 2.71 18.81 6.69
CA GLU A 205 3.02 19.02 8.12
C GLU A 205 2.24 18.13 9.10
N GLY A 206 1.97 16.89 8.70
CA GLY A 206 1.26 15.88 9.50
C GLY A 206 -0.27 15.99 9.49
N MET A 207 -0.84 16.83 8.63
CA MET A 207 -2.28 17.05 8.53
C MET A 207 -2.79 16.68 7.14
N ILE A 208 -4.08 16.31 7.05
CA ILE A 208 -4.80 16.30 5.78
C ILE A 208 -5.21 17.74 5.48
N VAL A 209 -4.55 18.34 4.49
CA VAL A 209 -4.77 19.74 4.09
C VAL A 209 -5.92 19.85 3.11
N GLU A 210 -6.04 18.87 2.20
CA GLU A 210 -7.12 18.81 1.22
C GLU A 210 -7.51 17.36 0.94
N LYS A 211 -8.82 17.15 0.78
CA LYS A 211 -9.41 15.87 0.41
C LYS A 211 -10.53 16.18 -0.59
N ALA A 212 -10.44 15.61 -1.79
CA ALA A 212 -11.42 15.82 -2.85
C ALA A 212 -11.51 14.62 -3.80
N ASP A 213 -12.59 14.56 -4.57
CA ASP A 213 -12.68 13.63 -5.69
C ASP A 213 -11.57 13.93 -6.70
N THR A 214 -11.06 12.89 -7.36
CA THR A 214 -9.87 13.00 -8.21
C THR A 214 -10.00 14.09 -9.27
N ASN A 215 -11.12 14.18 -9.96
CA ASN A 215 -11.33 15.21 -10.98
C ASN A 215 -11.31 16.64 -10.40
N GLU A 216 -11.96 16.84 -9.26
CA GLU A 216 -11.99 18.14 -8.56
C GLU A 216 -10.59 18.52 -8.07
N PHE A 217 -9.86 17.56 -7.48
CA PHE A 217 -8.52 17.76 -6.96
C PHE A 217 -7.54 18.28 -8.01
N PHE A 218 -7.58 17.74 -9.22
CA PHE A 218 -6.68 18.14 -10.30
C PHE A 218 -7.17 19.38 -11.09
N ALA A 219 -8.48 19.53 -11.25
CA ALA A 219 -9.04 20.65 -12.05
C ALA A 219 -9.17 21.94 -11.25
N ASN A 220 -9.50 21.85 -9.97
CA ASN A 220 -9.79 23.00 -9.13
C ASN A 220 -9.38 22.77 -7.66
N PRO A 221 -8.07 22.58 -7.37
CA PRO A 221 -7.60 22.48 -6.01
C PRO A 221 -7.93 23.72 -5.20
N LYS A 222 -8.44 23.53 -3.99
CA LYS A 222 -8.95 24.64 -3.16
C LYS A 222 -7.87 25.28 -2.31
N ASN A 223 -6.93 24.47 -1.81
CA ASN A 223 -5.88 24.94 -0.91
C ASN A 223 -4.67 25.44 -1.71
N GLU A 224 -4.11 26.57 -1.30
CA GLU A 224 -2.93 27.16 -1.97
C GLU A 224 -1.69 26.26 -1.91
N ARG A 225 -1.52 25.49 -0.82
CA ARG A 225 -0.44 24.52 -0.70
C ARG A 225 -0.60 23.36 -1.69
N THR A 226 -1.83 22.91 -1.90
CA THR A 226 -2.14 21.88 -2.92
C THR A 226 -1.85 22.41 -4.32
N LYS A 227 -2.26 23.64 -4.64
CA LYS A 227 -1.97 24.29 -5.94
C LYS A 227 -0.47 24.38 -6.19
N LEU A 228 0.28 24.85 -5.19
CA LEU A 228 1.73 24.96 -5.29
C LEU A 228 2.37 23.58 -5.53
N PHE A 229 1.97 22.58 -4.76
CA PHE A 229 2.48 21.22 -4.92
C PHE A 229 2.19 20.67 -6.31
N LEU A 230 0.96 20.78 -6.80
CA LEU A 230 0.59 20.29 -8.13
C LEU A 230 1.34 21.02 -9.25
N SER A 231 1.60 22.32 -9.12
CA SER A 231 2.36 23.09 -10.11
C SER A 231 3.84 22.69 -10.23
N GLN A 232 4.37 21.97 -9.23
CA GLN A 232 5.76 21.50 -9.23
C GLN A 232 5.93 20.09 -9.84
N ILE A 233 4.83 19.33 -9.95
CA ILE A 233 4.89 17.90 -10.35
C ILE A 233 4.08 17.58 -11.62
N LEU A 234 3.28 18.53 -12.11
CA LEU A 234 2.54 18.47 -13.38
C LEU A 234 3.15 19.37 -14.42
#